data_c692595fa9aa52cdc6ca3e615229bad2
#
_entry.id   c692595fa9aa52cdc6ca3e615229bad2
#
_cell.length_a   1.000
_cell.length_b   1.000
_cell.length_c   1.000
_cell.angle_alpha   90.00
_cell.angle_beta   90.00
_cell.angle_gamma   90.00
#
_symmetry.space_group_name_H-M   'P 1'
#
loop_
_entity.id
_entity.type
_entity.pdbx_description
1 polymer ?
#
loop_
_entity_poly.entity_id
_entity_poly.type
_entity_poly.pdbx_seq_one_letter_code
_entity_poly.pdbx_strand_id
1 'polypeptide(L)'
;VVSLAGAVATEHIGKDAFQEIDQQALFETITKKTWSIKQTNKIPGILSEAFNLALTPRCGPVHINLPRDVLSNSDNFGEFKKIQNTVTPTAAKEDIEKTIDIILSSSQPVIIAGGGIKNSHGCQEVVNLAKILNVPIVSSAGHGDAIPFNENLYAGQMGPRGNPIASKLVKEADVILALGTRLGFNSTFFSYDNVNEHASIIQVDIEPTALGRYFPVSIAICADAKTIAKELYKRISLKKEISKIEKWTQNFKQEKQKYLAQRDKEAEINAHPIRPTGIFKILRESLPNNSAITLDAGTLCLQATDMLNYFDPPSLFTPLDFGLVGFSFACGLGVKIARPDRPVISLM
;
A
#
# COMPACT_ATOMS: atom_id res chain seq x y z
N VAL A 1 -2.96 9.92 11.77
CA VAL A 1 -2.30 10.41 12.99
C VAL A 1 -2.59 11.89 13.15
N VAL A 2 -2.98 12.31 14.37
CA VAL A 2 -3.07 13.73 14.76
C VAL A 2 -1.97 13.97 15.80
N SER A 3 -1.00 14.81 15.45
CA SER A 3 0.10 15.22 16.32
C SER A 3 -0.31 16.51 17.05
N LEU A 4 -0.21 16.52 18.37
CA LEU A 4 -0.44 17.70 19.20
C LEU A 4 0.85 18.04 19.91
N ALA A 5 1.32 19.29 19.80
CA ALA A 5 2.52 19.74 20.48
C ALA A 5 2.30 21.07 21.22
N GLY A 6 2.82 21.18 22.43
CA GLY A 6 2.92 22.43 23.14
C GLY A 6 3.87 23.40 22.43
N ALA A 7 3.59 24.67 22.50
CA ALA A 7 4.44 25.74 22.00
C ALA A 7 4.61 26.82 23.06
N VAL A 8 5.60 27.69 22.87
CA VAL A 8 5.80 28.88 23.73
C VAL A 8 4.54 29.76 23.72
N ALA A 9 4.34 30.56 24.76
CA ALA A 9 3.20 31.49 24.80
C ALA A 9 3.22 32.44 23.60
N THR A 10 2.05 32.81 23.08
CA THR A 10 1.93 33.62 21.85
C THR A 10 2.71 34.94 21.94
N GLU A 11 2.80 35.56 23.12
CA GLU A 11 3.58 36.79 23.36
C GLU A 11 5.10 36.59 23.29
N HIS A 12 5.60 35.34 23.36
CA HIS A 12 7.02 34.99 23.34
C HIS A 12 7.50 34.56 21.97
N ILE A 13 6.62 34.37 21.01
CA ILE A 13 6.98 33.96 19.65
C ILE A 13 7.85 35.00 18.96
N GLY A 14 8.98 34.57 18.41
CA GLY A 14 9.97 35.43 17.74
C GLY A 14 10.90 36.18 18.70
N LYS A 15 11.01 35.74 19.95
CA LYS A 15 11.86 36.35 20.99
C LYS A 15 12.97 35.43 21.50
N ASP A 16 13.26 34.33 20.79
CA ASP A 16 14.23 33.29 21.18
C ASP A 16 13.95 32.73 22.60
N ALA A 17 12.65 32.50 22.89
CA ALA A 17 12.22 31.97 24.16
C ALA A 17 12.72 30.54 24.37
N PHE A 18 12.81 30.10 25.64
CA PHE A 18 13.23 28.73 25.97
C PHE A 18 12.38 27.69 25.24
N GLN A 19 13.05 26.79 24.48
CA GLN A 19 12.45 25.75 23.63
C GLN A 19 11.60 26.29 22.46
N GLU A 20 11.78 27.53 22.05
CA GLU A 20 11.12 28.04 20.86
C GLU A 20 11.69 27.38 19.60
N ILE A 21 10.79 26.87 18.77
CA ILE A 21 11.10 26.36 17.43
C ILE A 21 9.88 26.56 16.54
N ASP A 22 10.11 26.83 15.25
CA ASP A 22 9.04 26.85 14.27
C ASP A 22 8.57 25.42 13.93
N GLN A 23 7.70 24.89 14.80
CA GLN A 23 7.13 23.54 14.61
C GLN A 23 6.27 23.48 13.36
N GLN A 24 5.61 24.57 12.96
CA GLN A 24 4.78 24.60 11.79
C GLN A 24 5.61 24.35 10.52
N ALA A 25 6.72 25.06 10.33
CA ALA A 25 7.63 24.83 9.22
C ALA A 25 8.25 23.41 9.27
N LEU A 26 8.62 22.93 10.47
CA LEU A 26 9.18 21.59 10.63
C LEU A 26 8.21 20.48 10.18
N PHE A 27 6.94 20.58 10.53
CA PHE A 27 5.94 19.55 10.23
C PHE A 27 5.26 19.73 8.86
N GLU A 28 5.39 20.88 8.21
CA GLU A 28 4.71 21.17 6.93
C GLU A 28 5.06 20.15 5.85
N THR A 29 6.32 19.72 5.77
CA THR A 29 6.79 18.79 4.73
C THR A 29 6.38 17.34 4.95
N ILE A 30 6.00 16.95 6.17
CA ILE A 30 5.71 15.57 6.55
C ILE A 30 4.26 15.34 6.98
N THR A 31 3.40 16.37 6.90
CA THR A 31 1.99 16.29 7.25
C THR A 31 1.09 16.81 6.14
N LYS A 32 -0.18 16.41 6.15
CA LYS A 32 -1.18 16.96 5.21
C LYS A 32 -1.45 18.44 5.44
N LYS A 33 -1.40 18.87 6.70
CA LYS A 33 -1.58 20.26 7.12
C LYS A 33 -1.07 20.46 8.55
N THR A 34 -0.62 21.68 8.82
CA THR A 34 -0.25 22.14 10.15
C THR A 34 -1.14 23.32 10.57
N TRP A 35 -1.40 23.44 11.87
CA TRP A 35 -2.09 24.59 12.46
C TRP A 35 -1.29 25.11 13.65
N SER A 36 -1.32 26.42 13.86
CA SER A 36 -0.91 27.05 15.10
C SER A 36 -2.12 27.78 15.68
N ILE A 37 -2.63 27.32 16.82
CA ILE A 37 -3.86 27.83 17.42
C ILE A 37 -3.53 29.10 18.21
N LYS A 38 -4.19 30.21 17.87
CA LYS A 38 -3.97 31.51 18.52
C LYS A 38 -5.09 31.92 19.50
N GLN A 39 -6.18 31.19 19.56
CA GLN A 39 -7.36 31.48 20.39
C GLN A 39 -7.93 30.19 20.94
N THR A 40 -8.24 30.19 22.24
CA THR A 40 -8.75 29.02 22.98
C THR A 40 -10.06 28.49 22.38
N ASN A 41 -10.98 29.37 21.99
CA ASN A 41 -12.29 29.00 21.41
C ASN A 41 -12.17 28.33 20.01
N LYS A 42 -11.02 28.40 19.37
CA LYS A 42 -10.77 27.72 18.06
C LYS A 42 -10.34 26.26 18.21
N ILE A 43 -9.92 25.83 19.40
CA ILE A 43 -9.43 24.48 19.64
C ILE A 43 -10.41 23.39 19.14
N PRO A 44 -11.71 23.38 19.53
CA PRO A 44 -12.62 22.32 19.11
C PRO A 44 -12.83 22.26 17.61
N GLY A 45 -12.95 23.41 16.94
CA GLY A 45 -13.14 23.49 15.50
C GLY A 45 -11.93 22.98 14.72
N ILE A 46 -10.72 23.40 15.14
CA ILE A 46 -9.47 22.96 14.52
C ILE A 46 -9.21 21.48 14.75
N LEU A 47 -9.48 20.95 15.94
CA LEU A 47 -9.40 19.51 16.20
C LEU A 47 -10.34 18.72 15.29
N SER A 48 -11.59 19.17 15.15
CA SER A 48 -12.55 18.51 14.25
C SER A 48 -12.06 18.51 12.79
N GLU A 49 -11.57 19.66 12.30
CA GLU A 49 -10.98 19.78 10.97
C GLU A 49 -9.76 18.85 10.80
N ALA A 50 -8.87 18.80 11.79
CA ALA A 50 -7.66 17.99 11.77
C ALA A 50 -7.97 16.49 11.71
N PHE A 51 -8.90 16.00 12.52
CA PHE A 51 -9.32 14.60 12.44
C PHE A 51 -9.98 14.27 11.11
N ASN A 52 -10.87 15.14 10.61
CA ASN A 52 -11.47 14.95 9.28
C ASN A 52 -10.43 14.89 8.19
N LEU A 53 -9.45 15.82 8.19
CA LEU A 53 -8.40 15.86 7.20
C LEU A 53 -7.46 14.63 7.27
N ALA A 54 -7.12 14.18 8.50
CA ALA A 54 -6.32 12.99 8.71
C ALA A 54 -6.98 11.73 8.13
N LEU A 55 -8.32 11.65 8.22
CA LEU A 55 -9.13 10.52 7.72
C LEU A 55 -9.55 10.67 6.26
N THR A 56 -9.51 11.88 5.69
CA THR A 56 -9.83 12.06 4.27
C THR A 56 -8.86 11.27 3.39
N PRO A 57 -9.34 10.52 2.41
CA PRO A 57 -8.48 9.82 1.46
C PRO A 57 -7.58 10.81 0.67
N ARG A 58 -6.37 10.51 0.47
CA ARG A 58 -5.49 9.50 1.07
C ARG A 58 -5.20 9.88 2.54
N CYS A 59 -5.45 8.97 3.48
CA CYS A 59 -5.20 9.22 4.90
C CYS A 59 -3.74 9.58 5.16
N GLY A 60 -3.51 10.55 6.06
CA GLY A 60 -2.16 11.02 6.38
C GLY A 60 -2.08 11.76 7.72
N PRO A 61 -0.87 12.04 8.22
CA PRO A 61 -0.69 12.78 9.46
C PRO A 61 -1.05 14.26 9.31
N VAL A 62 -1.42 14.87 10.43
CA VAL A 62 -1.63 16.31 10.60
C VAL A 62 -0.99 16.76 11.90
N HIS A 63 -0.66 18.03 12.01
CA HIS A 63 0.01 18.58 13.20
C HIS A 63 -0.65 19.87 13.70
N ILE A 64 -0.75 20.01 15.03
CA ILE A 64 -1.36 21.17 15.69
C ILE A 64 -0.43 21.67 16.79
N ASN A 65 -0.01 22.93 16.68
CA ASN A 65 0.68 23.67 17.75
C ASN A 65 -0.34 24.26 18.71
N LEU A 66 -0.10 24.06 20.00
CA LEU A 66 -0.92 24.53 21.09
C LEU A 66 -0.06 25.45 22.00
N PRO A 67 -0.07 26.78 21.81
CA PRO A 67 0.63 27.71 22.67
C PRO A 67 0.18 27.59 24.11
N ARG A 68 1.11 27.78 25.06
CA ARG A 68 0.88 27.60 26.50
C ARG A 68 -0.27 28.49 27.02
N ASP A 69 -0.31 29.74 26.64
CA ASP A 69 -1.35 30.68 27.02
C ASP A 69 -2.73 30.29 26.50
N VAL A 70 -2.79 29.80 25.25
CA VAL A 70 -4.04 29.29 24.64
C VAL A 70 -4.57 28.07 25.40
N LEU A 71 -3.69 27.17 25.88
CA LEU A 71 -4.06 26.00 26.68
C LEU A 71 -4.47 26.36 28.11
N SER A 72 -3.89 27.45 28.69
CA SER A 72 -4.15 27.86 30.05
C SER A 72 -5.40 28.72 30.21
N ASN A 73 -5.90 29.28 29.12
CA ASN A 73 -7.10 30.09 29.11
C ASN A 73 -8.37 29.24 29.14
N SER A 74 -9.45 29.84 29.67
CA SER A 74 -10.79 29.25 29.70
C SER A 74 -11.69 29.98 28.70
N ASP A 75 -12.60 29.25 28.07
CA ASP A 75 -13.60 29.80 27.17
C ASP A 75 -14.87 28.94 27.19
N ASN A 76 -15.96 29.48 26.70
CA ASN A 76 -17.22 28.75 26.56
C ASN A 76 -17.20 27.99 25.23
N PHE A 77 -17.13 26.68 25.32
CA PHE A 77 -17.21 25.80 24.16
C PHE A 77 -18.66 25.33 23.97
N GLY A 78 -19.18 25.42 22.75
CA GLY A 78 -20.43 24.76 22.40
C GLY A 78 -20.29 23.22 22.43
N GLU A 79 -21.38 22.52 22.14
CA GLU A 79 -21.35 21.05 22.04
C GLU A 79 -20.31 20.56 21.03
N PHE A 80 -19.54 19.52 21.40
CA PHE A 80 -18.62 18.89 20.52
C PHE A 80 -19.38 18.13 19.42
N LYS A 81 -19.16 18.50 18.17
CA LYS A 81 -19.75 17.80 17.01
C LYS A 81 -18.92 16.60 16.64
N LYS A 82 -19.57 15.44 16.62
CA LYS A 82 -18.93 14.21 16.16
C LYS A 82 -18.42 14.36 14.73
N ILE A 83 -17.21 13.83 14.46
CA ILE A 83 -16.62 13.81 13.14
C ILE A 83 -17.52 12.99 12.21
N GLN A 84 -17.85 13.54 11.05
CA GLN A 84 -18.63 12.84 10.02
C GLN A 84 -17.71 11.91 9.20
N ASN A 85 -18.27 10.80 8.74
CA ASN A 85 -17.55 9.92 7.84
C ASN A 85 -17.23 10.63 6.52
N THR A 86 -16.02 10.46 6.02
CA THR A 86 -15.60 10.98 4.73
C THR A 86 -16.27 10.20 3.59
N VAL A 87 -16.68 10.90 2.55
CA VAL A 87 -17.24 10.27 1.33
C VAL A 87 -16.10 9.65 0.54
N THR A 88 -16.27 8.39 0.16
CA THR A 88 -15.34 7.70 -0.74
C THR A 88 -15.77 7.95 -2.18
N PRO A 89 -14.87 8.44 -3.06
CA PRO A 89 -15.20 8.67 -4.46
C PRO A 89 -15.50 7.34 -5.18
N THR A 90 -16.41 7.39 -6.15
CA THR A 90 -16.84 6.24 -6.97
C THR A 90 -16.62 6.54 -8.45
N ALA A 91 -16.43 5.47 -9.24
CA ALA A 91 -16.23 5.60 -10.68
C ALA A 91 -17.53 5.89 -11.44
N ALA A 92 -17.42 6.55 -12.57
CA ALA A 92 -18.49 6.65 -13.56
C ALA A 92 -18.81 5.26 -14.17
N LYS A 93 -20.05 5.02 -14.52
CA LYS A 93 -20.46 3.74 -15.13
C LYS A 93 -19.75 3.47 -16.46
N GLU A 94 -19.55 4.49 -17.23
CA GLU A 94 -18.87 4.47 -18.53
C GLU A 94 -17.42 4.01 -18.40
N ASP A 95 -16.70 4.44 -17.36
CA ASP A 95 -15.32 4.04 -17.12
C ASP A 95 -15.23 2.57 -16.68
N ILE A 96 -16.21 2.09 -15.92
CA ILE A 96 -16.30 0.67 -15.55
C ILE A 96 -16.57 -0.19 -16.79
N GLU A 97 -17.51 0.19 -17.67
CA GLU A 97 -17.78 -0.59 -18.89
C GLU A 97 -16.59 -0.61 -19.84
N LYS A 98 -15.95 0.56 -20.09
CA LYS A 98 -14.71 0.64 -20.88
C LYS A 98 -13.60 -0.25 -20.29
N THR A 99 -13.44 -0.23 -18.97
CA THR A 99 -12.48 -1.09 -18.28
C THR A 99 -12.74 -2.56 -18.55
N ILE A 100 -13.99 -2.99 -18.45
CA ILE A 100 -14.41 -4.38 -18.73
C ILE A 100 -14.11 -4.73 -20.19
N ASP A 101 -14.46 -3.88 -21.13
CA ASP A 101 -14.28 -4.15 -22.56
C ASP A 101 -12.77 -4.28 -22.91
N ILE A 102 -11.90 -3.43 -22.35
CA ILE A 102 -10.45 -3.52 -22.52
C ILE A 102 -9.92 -4.84 -21.95
N ILE A 103 -10.33 -5.20 -20.72
CA ILE A 103 -9.87 -6.46 -20.08
C ILE A 103 -10.33 -7.68 -20.88
N LEU A 104 -11.60 -7.73 -21.30
CA LEU A 104 -12.15 -8.88 -22.03
C LEU A 104 -11.59 -9.01 -23.45
N SER A 105 -11.08 -7.94 -24.05
CA SER A 105 -10.43 -7.97 -25.37
C SER A 105 -8.94 -8.35 -25.29
N SER A 106 -8.35 -8.35 -24.09
CA SER A 106 -6.92 -8.64 -23.88
C SER A 106 -6.56 -10.12 -24.05
N SER A 107 -5.29 -10.38 -24.31
CA SER A 107 -4.71 -11.73 -24.40
C SER A 107 -3.76 -12.05 -23.26
N GLN A 108 -3.15 -11.03 -22.66
CA GLN A 108 -2.12 -11.13 -21.63
C GLN A 108 -2.35 -10.11 -20.49
N PRO A 109 -3.54 -10.09 -19.86
CA PRO A 109 -3.80 -9.13 -18.80
C PRO A 109 -3.11 -9.51 -17.50
N VAL A 110 -2.82 -8.48 -16.67
CA VAL A 110 -2.33 -8.64 -15.29
C VAL A 110 -3.05 -7.67 -14.34
N ILE A 111 -3.33 -8.13 -13.13
CA ILE A 111 -3.84 -7.28 -12.06
C ILE A 111 -2.68 -6.94 -11.12
N ILE A 112 -2.45 -5.65 -10.83
CA ILE A 112 -1.49 -5.20 -9.82
C ILE A 112 -2.25 -4.76 -8.58
N ALA A 113 -2.09 -5.48 -7.47
CA ALA A 113 -2.63 -5.13 -6.16
C ALA A 113 -1.62 -4.30 -5.37
N GLY A 114 -1.94 -3.04 -5.10
CA GLY A 114 -1.07 -2.13 -4.35
C GLY A 114 -1.48 -1.92 -2.90
N GLY A 115 -0.83 -0.95 -2.24
CA GLY A 115 -1.12 -0.55 -0.88
C GLY A 115 -2.57 -0.09 -0.65
N GLY A 116 -3.25 0.43 -1.68
CA GLY A 116 -4.66 0.77 -1.63
C GLY A 116 -5.55 -0.44 -1.35
N ILE A 117 -5.26 -1.60 -1.93
CA ILE A 117 -5.98 -2.86 -1.67
C ILE A 117 -5.75 -3.33 -0.23
N LYS A 118 -4.51 -3.26 0.27
CA LYS A 118 -4.18 -3.58 1.65
C LYS A 118 -4.92 -2.65 2.63
N ASN A 119 -4.89 -1.34 2.39
CA ASN A 119 -5.48 -0.33 3.28
C ASN A 119 -7.02 -0.38 3.29
N SER A 120 -7.66 -0.71 2.16
CA SER A 120 -9.11 -0.85 2.07
C SER A 120 -9.62 -2.25 2.45
N HIS A 121 -8.71 -3.18 2.83
CA HIS A 121 -9.05 -4.59 3.07
C HIS A 121 -9.78 -5.22 1.86
N GLY A 122 -9.28 -4.96 0.65
CA GLY A 122 -9.89 -5.36 -0.62
C GLY A 122 -9.31 -6.64 -1.21
N CYS A 123 -8.55 -7.42 -0.44
CA CYS A 123 -7.89 -8.64 -0.91
C CYS A 123 -8.88 -9.62 -1.56
N GLN A 124 -9.98 -9.93 -0.88
CA GLN A 124 -10.95 -10.93 -1.36
C GLN A 124 -11.65 -10.49 -2.66
N GLU A 125 -11.92 -9.20 -2.79
CA GLU A 125 -12.52 -8.62 -3.99
C GLU A 125 -11.60 -8.76 -5.20
N VAL A 126 -10.30 -8.52 -5.02
CA VAL A 126 -9.28 -8.70 -6.08
C VAL A 126 -9.15 -10.18 -6.44
N VAL A 127 -9.08 -11.07 -5.45
CA VAL A 127 -9.00 -12.52 -5.69
C VAL A 127 -10.24 -13.05 -6.44
N ASN A 128 -11.44 -12.60 -6.07
CA ASN A 128 -12.68 -12.98 -6.76
C ASN A 128 -12.67 -12.47 -8.21
N LEU A 129 -12.25 -11.22 -8.43
CA LEU A 129 -12.13 -10.64 -9.77
C LEU A 129 -11.12 -11.42 -10.62
N ALA A 130 -9.95 -11.72 -10.07
CA ALA A 130 -8.92 -12.49 -10.77
C ALA A 130 -9.39 -13.91 -11.11
N LYS A 131 -10.11 -14.57 -10.21
CA LYS A 131 -10.65 -15.92 -10.43
C LYS A 131 -11.68 -15.95 -11.56
N ILE A 132 -12.62 -15.00 -11.59
CA ILE A 132 -13.64 -14.98 -12.65
C ILE A 132 -13.03 -14.64 -14.01
N LEU A 133 -11.99 -13.79 -14.05
CA LEU A 133 -11.26 -13.45 -15.26
C LEU A 133 -10.20 -14.49 -15.63
N ASN A 134 -9.82 -15.37 -14.71
CA ASN A 134 -8.64 -16.26 -14.82
C ASN A 134 -7.34 -15.50 -15.14
N VAL A 135 -7.07 -14.39 -14.44
CA VAL A 135 -5.96 -13.45 -14.68
C VAL A 135 -4.93 -13.52 -13.55
N PRO A 136 -3.61 -13.52 -13.83
CA PRO A 136 -2.58 -13.43 -12.82
C PRO A 136 -2.66 -12.13 -12.00
N ILE A 137 -2.33 -12.25 -10.71
CA ILE A 137 -2.19 -11.11 -9.79
C ILE A 137 -0.73 -10.95 -9.40
N VAL A 138 -0.24 -9.72 -9.40
CA VAL A 138 1.02 -9.34 -8.77
C VAL A 138 0.75 -8.28 -7.72
N SER A 139 1.64 -8.12 -6.75
CA SER A 139 1.56 -6.97 -5.85
C SER A 139 2.66 -5.95 -6.15
N SER A 140 2.41 -4.69 -5.85
CA SER A 140 3.44 -3.65 -5.92
C SER A 140 4.50 -3.88 -4.83
N ALA A 141 5.73 -3.42 -5.06
CA ALA A 141 6.83 -3.56 -4.11
C ALA A 141 6.47 -2.99 -2.73
N GLY A 142 6.82 -3.71 -1.67
CA GLY A 142 6.47 -3.37 -0.29
C GLY A 142 5.06 -3.78 0.16
N HIS A 143 4.27 -4.39 -0.73
CA HIS A 143 2.90 -4.81 -0.47
C HIS A 143 2.68 -6.30 -0.81
N GLY A 144 3.67 -7.15 -0.54
CA GLY A 144 3.61 -8.59 -0.79
C GLY A 144 2.51 -9.33 -0.03
N ASP A 145 1.95 -8.68 0.96
CA ASP A 145 0.81 -9.13 1.75
C ASP A 145 -0.53 -8.54 1.28
N ALA A 146 -0.59 -7.86 0.14
CA ALA A 146 -1.87 -7.41 -0.42
C ALA A 146 -2.74 -8.60 -0.86
N ILE A 147 -2.10 -9.71 -1.24
CA ILE A 147 -2.74 -10.97 -1.63
C ILE A 147 -2.05 -12.12 -0.88
N PRO A 148 -2.79 -13.09 -0.31
CA PRO A 148 -2.19 -14.27 0.32
C PRO A 148 -1.34 -15.07 -0.66
N PHE A 149 -0.16 -15.50 -0.20
CA PHE A 149 0.80 -16.20 -1.06
C PHE A 149 0.28 -17.53 -1.62
N ASN A 150 -0.62 -18.20 -0.91
CA ASN A 150 -1.24 -19.46 -1.32
C ASN A 150 -2.35 -19.30 -2.37
N GLU A 151 -2.68 -18.09 -2.79
CA GLU A 151 -3.60 -17.90 -3.92
C GLU A 151 -2.94 -18.34 -5.23
N ASN A 152 -3.61 -19.23 -5.96
CA ASN A 152 -3.06 -19.86 -7.17
C ASN A 152 -2.72 -18.86 -8.28
N LEU A 153 -3.45 -17.75 -8.36
CA LEU A 153 -3.25 -16.71 -9.37
C LEU A 153 -2.25 -15.62 -8.92
N TYR A 154 -1.76 -15.67 -7.69
CA TYR A 154 -0.79 -14.68 -7.19
C TYR A 154 0.65 -15.05 -7.58
N ALA A 155 1.36 -14.16 -8.22
CA ALA A 155 2.74 -14.35 -8.70
C ALA A 155 3.83 -13.89 -7.73
N GLY A 156 3.51 -12.96 -6.82
CA GLY A 156 4.48 -12.32 -5.92
C GLY A 156 4.54 -10.82 -6.11
N GLN A 157 5.53 -10.19 -5.48
CA GLN A 157 5.79 -8.75 -5.62
C GLN A 157 6.55 -8.46 -6.91
N MET A 158 6.05 -7.51 -7.70
CA MET A 158 6.74 -7.02 -8.90
C MET A 158 7.87 -6.04 -8.54
N GLY A 159 8.71 -5.76 -9.49
CA GLY A 159 9.75 -4.74 -9.44
C GLY A 159 11.14 -5.30 -9.72
N PRO A 160 12.12 -4.45 -10.01
CA PRO A 160 13.48 -4.87 -10.36
C PRO A 160 14.20 -5.69 -9.29
N ARG A 161 13.71 -5.62 -8.05
CA ARG A 161 14.20 -6.37 -6.89
C ARG A 161 13.16 -7.31 -6.31
N GLY A 162 12.07 -7.53 -7.04
CA GLY A 162 10.96 -8.40 -6.66
C GLY A 162 11.07 -9.80 -7.26
N ASN A 163 9.94 -10.48 -7.28
CA ASN A 163 9.82 -11.80 -7.89
C ASN A 163 9.96 -11.70 -9.42
N PRO A 164 10.87 -12.47 -10.06
CA PRO A 164 11.09 -12.38 -11.50
C PRO A 164 9.87 -12.80 -12.32
N ILE A 165 9.04 -13.73 -11.84
CA ILE A 165 7.81 -14.14 -12.53
C ILE A 165 6.78 -13.00 -12.49
N ALA A 166 6.63 -12.33 -11.34
CA ALA A 166 5.75 -11.18 -11.21
C ALA A 166 6.19 -10.01 -12.10
N SER A 167 7.50 -9.73 -12.15
CA SER A 167 8.06 -8.67 -12.99
C SER A 167 7.91 -8.97 -14.48
N LYS A 168 8.13 -10.23 -14.89
CA LYS A 168 7.93 -10.70 -16.27
C LYS A 168 6.47 -10.51 -16.71
N LEU A 169 5.50 -10.89 -15.86
CA LEU A 169 4.08 -10.74 -16.19
C LEU A 169 3.72 -9.28 -16.50
N VAL A 170 4.22 -8.32 -15.72
CA VAL A 170 3.97 -6.90 -15.96
C VAL A 170 4.65 -6.39 -17.23
N LYS A 171 5.86 -6.89 -17.52
CA LYS A 171 6.62 -6.53 -18.72
C LYS A 171 6.00 -7.09 -20.01
N GLU A 172 5.33 -8.23 -19.95
CA GLU A 172 4.70 -8.88 -21.10
C GLU A 172 3.21 -8.60 -21.25
N ALA A 173 2.57 -8.00 -20.24
CA ALA A 173 1.13 -7.74 -20.24
C ALA A 173 0.72 -6.75 -21.33
N ASP A 174 -0.37 -7.05 -22.05
CA ASP A 174 -1.03 -6.14 -23.00
C ASP A 174 -2.05 -5.22 -22.30
N VAL A 175 -2.57 -5.65 -21.13
CA VAL A 175 -3.45 -4.85 -20.26
C VAL A 175 -2.99 -4.96 -18.82
N ILE A 176 -2.84 -3.82 -18.16
CA ILE A 176 -2.48 -3.71 -16.74
C ILE A 176 -3.62 -3.05 -15.99
N LEU A 177 -4.29 -3.80 -15.10
CA LEU A 177 -5.26 -3.26 -14.14
C LEU A 177 -4.55 -2.95 -12.83
N ALA A 178 -4.17 -1.70 -12.61
CA ALA A 178 -3.44 -1.22 -11.45
C ALA A 178 -4.41 -0.74 -10.36
N LEU A 179 -4.60 -1.54 -9.31
CA LEU A 179 -5.55 -1.30 -8.22
C LEU A 179 -4.84 -0.79 -6.96
N GLY A 180 -5.03 0.50 -6.64
CA GLY A 180 -4.48 1.14 -5.44
C GLY A 180 -2.95 1.18 -5.43
N THR A 181 -2.34 1.46 -6.57
CA THR A 181 -0.89 1.59 -6.73
C THR A 181 -0.53 2.78 -7.63
N ARG A 182 0.48 3.53 -7.21
CA ARG A 182 1.04 4.65 -7.98
C ARG A 182 1.95 4.21 -9.13
N LEU A 183 2.25 2.91 -9.25
CA LEU A 183 3.32 2.39 -10.11
C LEU A 183 4.67 3.08 -9.81
N GLY A 184 4.98 3.23 -8.51
CA GLY A 184 6.11 4.02 -7.99
C GLY A 184 7.47 3.39 -8.23
N PHE A 185 8.52 4.08 -7.78
CA PHE A 185 9.94 3.76 -8.03
C PHE A 185 10.29 2.29 -7.73
N ASN A 186 10.01 1.80 -6.53
CA ASN A 186 10.40 0.45 -6.14
C ASN A 186 9.72 -0.67 -6.97
N SER A 187 8.58 -0.37 -7.61
CA SER A 187 7.88 -1.30 -8.48
C SER A 187 8.34 -1.22 -9.94
N THR A 188 8.78 -0.05 -10.43
CA THR A 188 8.95 0.18 -11.87
C THR A 188 10.28 0.83 -12.26
N PHE A 189 11.03 1.41 -11.31
CA PHE A 189 12.15 2.33 -11.56
C PHE A 189 11.81 3.44 -12.56
N PHE A 190 10.49 3.73 -12.72
CA PHE A 190 9.96 4.67 -13.73
C PHE A 190 10.42 4.35 -15.16
N SER A 191 10.67 3.06 -15.44
CA SER A 191 11.23 2.60 -16.71
C SER A 191 10.30 1.61 -17.41
N TYR A 192 10.19 1.76 -18.71
CA TYR A 192 9.57 0.77 -19.60
C TYR A 192 10.37 -0.53 -19.71
N ASP A 193 11.55 -0.64 -19.13
CA ASP A 193 12.20 -1.94 -18.95
C ASP A 193 11.42 -2.87 -18.01
N ASN A 194 10.64 -2.30 -17.10
CA ASN A 194 9.87 -3.00 -16.08
C ASN A 194 8.35 -2.98 -16.32
N VAL A 195 7.88 -2.20 -17.27
CA VAL A 195 6.47 -2.08 -17.66
C VAL A 195 6.41 -2.15 -19.18
N ASN A 196 5.42 -2.84 -19.74
CA ASN A 196 5.24 -2.85 -21.19
C ASN A 196 4.80 -1.47 -21.69
N GLU A 197 5.57 -0.85 -22.59
CA GLU A 197 5.26 0.47 -23.13
C GLU A 197 4.00 0.50 -24.01
N HIS A 198 3.60 -0.67 -24.53
CA HIS A 198 2.40 -0.82 -25.37
C HIS A 198 1.18 -1.29 -24.56
N ALA A 199 1.32 -1.51 -23.26
CA ALA A 199 0.19 -1.95 -22.43
C ALA A 199 -0.88 -0.86 -22.28
N SER A 200 -2.14 -1.26 -22.36
CA SER A 200 -3.25 -0.42 -21.90
C SER A 200 -3.30 -0.45 -20.39
N ILE A 201 -2.89 0.66 -19.75
CA ILE A 201 -2.89 0.78 -18.29
C ILE A 201 -4.22 1.39 -17.84
N ILE A 202 -4.94 0.66 -16.99
CA ILE A 202 -6.12 1.13 -16.26
C ILE A 202 -5.70 1.33 -14.82
N GLN A 203 -5.67 2.57 -14.36
CA GLN A 203 -5.20 2.89 -13.02
C GLN A 203 -6.35 3.36 -12.13
N VAL A 204 -6.48 2.70 -10.99
CA VAL A 204 -7.43 3.04 -9.92
C VAL A 204 -6.64 3.49 -8.69
N ASP A 205 -6.82 4.71 -8.28
CA ASP A 205 -6.23 5.23 -7.04
C ASP A 205 -7.20 6.22 -6.38
N ILE A 206 -7.16 6.29 -5.06
CA ILE A 206 -7.99 7.23 -4.30
C ILE A 206 -7.41 8.64 -4.31
N GLU A 207 -6.14 8.78 -4.66
CA GLU A 207 -5.40 10.03 -4.76
C GLU A 207 -5.34 10.48 -6.25
N PRO A 208 -6.06 11.53 -6.62
CA PRO A 208 -6.13 11.96 -8.02
C PRO A 208 -4.76 12.31 -8.61
N THR A 209 -3.83 12.83 -7.81
CA THR A 209 -2.47 13.21 -8.27
C THR A 209 -1.57 12.01 -8.53
N ALA A 210 -1.99 10.79 -8.16
CA ALA A 210 -1.29 9.54 -8.45
C ALA A 210 -1.60 9.00 -9.86
N LEU A 211 -2.76 9.38 -10.42
CA LEU A 211 -3.26 8.87 -11.70
C LEU A 211 -2.45 9.42 -12.86
N GLY A 212 -1.91 8.53 -13.71
CA GLY A 212 -1.10 8.91 -14.85
C GLY A 212 0.23 9.61 -14.54
N ARG A 213 0.66 9.60 -13.28
CA ARG A 213 1.83 10.38 -12.84
C ARG A 213 3.14 9.92 -13.45
N TYR A 214 3.33 8.63 -13.64
CA TYR A 214 4.60 8.05 -14.10
C TYR A 214 4.50 7.37 -15.45
N PHE A 215 3.34 6.87 -15.79
CA PHE A 215 3.06 6.22 -17.08
C PHE A 215 1.74 6.75 -17.63
N PRO A 216 1.62 6.95 -18.94
CA PRO A 216 0.34 7.25 -19.58
C PRO A 216 -0.68 6.15 -19.26
N VAL A 217 -1.92 6.54 -18.98
CA VAL A 217 -2.99 5.59 -18.65
C VAL A 217 -4.11 5.68 -19.69
N SER A 218 -4.66 4.53 -20.06
CA SER A 218 -5.80 4.44 -20.96
C SER A 218 -7.10 4.85 -20.25
N ILE A 219 -7.21 4.49 -18.96
CA ILE A 219 -8.33 4.88 -18.10
C ILE A 219 -7.79 5.25 -16.72
N ALA A 220 -8.16 6.42 -16.21
CA ALA A 220 -7.85 6.93 -14.88
C ALA A 220 -9.11 6.96 -14.03
N ILE A 221 -9.16 6.19 -12.95
CA ILE A 221 -10.33 6.10 -12.06
C ILE A 221 -9.93 6.58 -10.65
N CYS A 222 -10.45 7.75 -10.27
CA CYS A 222 -10.28 8.26 -8.90
C CYS A 222 -11.35 7.63 -7.99
N ALA A 223 -11.00 6.49 -7.35
CA ALA A 223 -11.93 5.75 -6.49
C ALA A 223 -11.19 4.80 -5.54
N ASP A 224 -11.91 4.27 -4.56
CA ASP A 224 -11.42 3.18 -3.71
C ASP A 224 -11.24 1.89 -4.51
N ALA A 225 -10.04 1.32 -4.45
CA ALA A 225 -9.65 0.17 -5.27
C ALA A 225 -10.47 -1.11 -4.94
N LYS A 226 -10.85 -1.31 -3.66
CA LYS A 226 -11.74 -2.40 -3.26
C LYS A 226 -13.11 -2.29 -3.90
N THR A 227 -13.67 -1.06 -3.87
CA THR A 227 -14.98 -0.78 -4.43
C THR A 227 -15.00 -1.05 -5.93
N ILE A 228 -13.94 -0.65 -6.65
CA ILE A 228 -13.82 -0.92 -8.09
C ILE A 228 -13.64 -2.40 -8.38
N ALA A 229 -12.78 -3.11 -7.65
CA ALA A 229 -12.62 -4.55 -7.82
C ALA A 229 -13.94 -5.31 -7.62
N LYS A 230 -14.74 -4.93 -6.61
CA LYS A 230 -16.06 -5.49 -6.35
C LYS A 230 -17.04 -5.17 -7.47
N GLU A 231 -17.09 -3.96 -7.98
CA GLU A 231 -18.01 -3.56 -9.06
C GLU A 231 -17.65 -4.25 -10.39
N LEU A 232 -16.37 -4.33 -10.73
CA LEU A 232 -15.90 -5.09 -11.90
C LEU A 232 -16.29 -6.57 -11.79
N TYR A 233 -16.03 -7.21 -10.65
CA TYR A 233 -16.46 -8.61 -10.41
C TYR A 233 -17.94 -8.79 -10.62
N LYS A 234 -18.79 -7.93 -10.02
CA LYS A 234 -20.24 -8.00 -10.12
C LYS A 234 -20.72 -7.91 -11.57
N ARG A 235 -20.17 -6.99 -12.37
CA ARG A 235 -20.61 -6.79 -13.77
C ARG A 235 -20.11 -7.90 -14.69
N ILE A 236 -18.87 -8.35 -14.50
CA ILE A 236 -18.28 -9.42 -15.29
C ILE A 236 -19.01 -10.75 -15.03
N SER A 237 -19.43 -11.01 -13.78
CA SER A 237 -20.17 -12.23 -13.44
C SER A 237 -21.51 -12.37 -14.17
N LEU A 238 -22.05 -11.31 -14.74
CA LEU A 238 -23.27 -11.32 -15.55
C LEU A 238 -22.99 -11.59 -17.05
N LYS A 239 -21.73 -11.56 -17.49
CA LYS A 239 -21.33 -11.81 -18.88
C LYS A 239 -21.06 -13.31 -19.12
N LYS A 240 -21.55 -13.88 -20.21
CA LYS A 240 -21.50 -15.33 -20.48
C LYS A 240 -20.21 -15.86 -21.11
N GLU A 241 -19.29 -15.00 -21.57
CA GLU A 241 -18.05 -15.40 -22.24
C GLU A 241 -16.83 -14.73 -21.61
N ILE A 242 -15.86 -15.55 -21.09
CA ILE A 242 -14.67 -15.02 -20.37
C ILE A 242 -13.35 -15.69 -20.84
N SER A 243 -13.23 -16.42 -21.93
CA SER A 243 -12.13 -17.40 -22.03
C SER A 243 -11.09 -17.25 -23.13
N LYS A 244 -10.47 -16.09 -23.37
CA LYS A 244 -9.27 -16.00 -24.24
C LYS A 244 -7.92 -16.11 -23.48
N ILE A 245 -7.93 -16.07 -22.17
CA ILE A 245 -6.77 -15.85 -21.29
C ILE A 245 -6.15 -17.15 -20.76
N GLU A 246 -6.77 -18.32 -21.03
CA GLU A 246 -6.39 -19.59 -20.39
C GLU A 246 -4.91 -19.96 -20.61
N LYS A 247 -4.39 -19.84 -21.84
CA LYS A 247 -3.00 -20.18 -22.16
C LYS A 247 -2.01 -19.29 -21.40
N TRP A 248 -2.29 -17.98 -21.28
CA TRP A 248 -1.46 -17.05 -20.55
C TRP A 248 -1.35 -17.46 -19.08
N THR A 249 -2.47 -17.72 -18.45
CA THR A 249 -2.52 -18.11 -17.03
C THR A 249 -1.94 -19.50 -16.77
N GLN A 250 -2.09 -20.45 -17.69
CA GLN A 250 -1.45 -21.76 -17.57
C GLN A 250 0.07 -21.66 -17.66
N ASN A 251 0.60 -20.90 -18.62
CA ASN A 251 2.03 -20.63 -18.73
C ASN A 251 2.60 -20.02 -17.45
N PHE A 252 1.93 -19.00 -16.94
CA PHE A 252 2.29 -18.38 -15.67
C PHE A 252 2.36 -19.40 -14.53
N LYS A 253 1.35 -20.23 -14.34
CA LYS A 253 1.32 -21.24 -13.26
C LYS A 253 2.49 -22.21 -13.34
N GLN A 254 2.84 -22.65 -14.55
CA GLN A 254 3.98 -23.54 -14.79
C GLN A 254 5.31 -22.85 -14.48
N GLU A 255 5.49 -21.61 -14.93
CA GLU A 255 6.70 -20.83 -14.66
C GLU A 255 6.87 -20.53 -13.17
N LYS A 256 5.79 -20.12 -12.49
CA LYS A 256 5.78 -19.92 -11.02
C LYS A 256 6.21 -21.17 -10.29
N GLN A 257 5.66 -22.34 -10.65
CA GLN A 257 5.97 -23.60 -9.99
C GLN A 257 7.46 -23.99 -10.19
N LYS A 258 7.98 -23.85 -11.41
CA LYS A 258 9.39 -24.09 -11.71
C LYS A 258 10.31 -23.14 -10.90
N TYR A 259 9.96 -21.86 -10.89
CA TYR A 259 10.73 -20.86 -10.15
C TYR A 259 10.78 -21.15 -8.65
N LEU A 260 9.63 -21.45 -8.03
CA LEU A 260 9.59 -21.74 -6.59
C LEU A 260 10.40 -22.99 -6.24
N ALA A 261 10.33 -24.04 -7.06
CA ALA A 261 11.14 -25.24 -6.87
C ALA A 261 12.64 -24.94 -6.99
N GLN A 262 13.03 -24.12 -7.96
CA GLN A 262 14.43 -23.71 -8.13
C GLN A 262 14.91 -22.84 -6.95
N ARG A 263 14.12 -21.84 -6.53
CA ARG A 263 14.41 -21.01 -5.37
C ARG A 263 14.65 -21.84 -4.10
N ASP A 264 13.81 -22.84 -3.87
CA ASP A 264 13.92 -23.68 -2.67
C ASP A 264 15.09 -24.66 -2.76
N LYS A 265 15.46 -25.11 -3.95
CA LYS A 265 16.66 -25.92 -4.18
C LYS A 265 17.95 -25.12 -3.97
N GLU A 266 17.98 -23.85 -4.39
CA GLU A 266 19.15 -22.98 -4.26
C GLU A 266 19.33 -22.42 -2.84
N ALA A 267 18.32 -22.55 -1.98
CA ALA A 267 18.39 -22.14 -0.58
C ALA A 267 19.17 -23.15 0.26
N GLU A 268 20.50 -23.06 0.24
CA GLU A 268 21.39 -23.91 1.02
C GLU A 268 21.36 -23.57 2.51
N ILE A 269 20.69 -24.39 3.32
CA ILE A 269 20.54 -24.16 4.78
C ILE A 269 21.87 -24.35 5.54
N ASN A 270 22.73 -25.27 5.07
CA ASN A 270 23.99 -25.63 5.73
C ASN A 270 25.23 -24.94 5.12
N ALA A 271 25.04 -23.87 4.34
CA ALA A 271 26.17 -23.14 3.77
C ALA A 271 27.01 -22.42 4.83
N HIS A 272 28.34 -22.42 4.65
CA HIS A 272 29.27 -21.64 5.45
C HIS A 272 30.10 -20.73 4.54
N PRO A 273 30.00 -19.38 4.70
CA PRO A 273 29.13 -18.65 5.64
C PRO A 273 27.64 -18.86 5.36
N ILE A 274 26.81 -18.64 6.36
CA ILE A 274 25.34 -18.73 6.24
C ILE A 274 24.84 -17.80 5.14
N ARG A 275 24.02 -18.33 4.22
CA ARG A 275 23.42 -17.54 3.13
C ARG A 275 22.06 -16.98 3.53
N PRO A 276 21.72 -15.74 3.18
CA PRO A 276 20.41 -15.16 3.47
C PRO A 276 19.24 -16.01 2.93
N THR A 277 19.39 -16.62 1.75
CA THR A 277 18.39 -17.52 1.16
C THR A 277 18.04 -18.71 2.05
N GLY A 278 19.04 -19.29 2.74
CA GLY A 278 18.82 -20.36 3.72
C GLY A 278 18.04 -19.88 4.95
N ILE A 279 18.37 -18.70 5.47
CA ILE A 279 17.65 -18.08 6.60
C ILE A 279 16.18 -17.86 6.22
N PHE A 280 15.90 -17.25 5.06
CA PHE A 280 14.53 -17.01 4.62
C PHE A 280 13.74 -18.28 4.38
N LYS A 281 14.38 -19.35 3.89
CA LYS A 281 13.74 -20.66 3.77
C LYS A 281 13.31 -21.20 5.14
N ILE A 282 14.21 -21.18 6.12
CA ILE A 282 13.91 -21.62 7.50
C ILE A 282 12.75 -20.77 8.06
N LEU A 283 12.78 -19.45 7.89
CA LEU A 283 11.69 -18.58 8.34
C LEU A 283 10.35 -18.96 7.71
N ARG A 284 10.30 -19.20 6.38
CA ARG A 284 9.06 -19.62 5.72
C ARG A 284 8.49 -20.94 6.27
N GLU A 285 9.36 -21.87 6.59
CA GLU A 285 8.99 -23.22 7.08
C GLU A 285 8.61 -23.21 8.57
N SER A 286 9.15 -22.27 9.34
CA SER A 286 8.98 -22.23 10.81
C SER A 286 7.89 -21.26 11.28
N LEU A 287 7.57 -20.23 10.50
CA LEU A 287 6.63 -19.20 10.93
C LEU A 287 5.16 -19.65 10.73
N PRO A 288 4.30 -19.45 11.75
CA PRO A 288 2.86 -19.61 11.56
C PRO A 288 2.31 -18.70 10.46
N ASN A 289 1.32 -19.17 9.72
CA ASN A 289 0.73 -18.44 8.60
C ASN A 289 0.13 -17.08 8.98
N ASN A 290 -0.29 -16.90 10.24
CA ASN A 290 -0.81 -15.63 10.75
C ASN A 290 0.27 -14.69 11.29
N SER A 291 1.56 -14.99 11.09
CA SER A 291 2.65 -14.13 11.56
C SER A 291 2.66 -12.77 10.86
N ALA A 292 2.96 -11.72 11.60
CA ALA A 292 3.27 -10.41 11.06
C ALA A 292 4.78 -10.20 11.03
N ILE A 293 5.29 -9.64 9.94
CA ILE A 293 6.71 -9.42 9.71
C ILE A 293 6.94 -7.93 9.52
N THR A 294 7.85 -7.37 10.32
CA THR A 294 8.32 -6.01 10.15
C THR A 294 9.76 -6.03 9.64
N LEU A 295 10.04 -5.27 8.60
CA LEU A 295 11.36 -5.22 7.96
C LEU A 295 11.97 -3.85 8.13
N ASP A 296 13.27 -3.80 8.41
CA ASP A 296 14.05 -2.59 8.31
C ASP A 296 14.43 -2.30 6.85
N ALA A 297 14.95 -1.10 6.59
CA ALA A 297 15.55 -0.76 5.31
C ALA A 297 16.86 -1.54 5.08
N GLY A 298 17.30 -1.57 3.82
CA GLY A 298 18.58 -2.16 3.43
C GLY A 298 18.44 -3.47 2.66
N THR A 299 19.58 -4.14 2.46
CA THR A 299 19.68 -5.35 1.64
C THR A 299 18.78 -6.48 2.12
N LEU A 300 18.61 -6.63 3.43
CA LEU A 300 17.73 -7.62 4.03
C LEU A 300 16.27 -7.46 3.55
N CYS A 301 15.75 -6.23 3.59
CA CYS A 301 14.40 -5.90 3.11
C CYS A 301 14.22 -6.25 1.63
N LEU A 302 15.22 -5.91 0.81
CA LEU A 302 15.18 -6.19 -0.64
C LEU A 302 15.17 -7.69 -0.94
N GLN A 303 15.98 -8.48 -0.22
CA GLN A 303 15.99 -9.93 -0.36
C GLN A 303 14.69 -10.57 0.15
N ALA A 304 14.15 -10.05 1.28
CA ALA A 304 12.90 -10.51 1.84
C ALA A 304 11.70 -10.33 0.89
N THR A 305 11.77 -9.37 -0.03
CA THR A 305 10.68 -9.05 -0.98
C THR A 305 10.23 -10.27 -1.79
N ASP A 306 11.16 -11.12 -2.25
CA ASP A 306 10.83 -12.34 -2.97
C ASP A 306 10.88 -13.60 -2.09
N MET A 307 11.72 -13.58 -1.06
CA MET A 307 12.03 -14.77 -0.26
C MET A 307 11.00 -15.10 0.82
N LEU A 308 10.22 -14.12 1.30
CA LEU A 308 9.21 -14.34 2.32
C LEU A 308 7.81 -14.47 1.72
N ASN A 309 6.99 -15.30 2.35
CA ASN A 309 5.62 -15.54 1.97
C ASN A 309 4.67 -14.97 3.05
N TYR A 310 3.57 -14.34 2.61
CA TYR A 310 2.58 -13.71 3.49
C TYR A 310 1.21 -14.35 3.23
N PHE A 311 0.54 -14.85 4.27
CA PHE A 311 -0.68 -15.65 4.11
C PHE A 311 -1.93 -14.98 4.67
N ASP A 312 -1.77 -14.08 5.64
CA ASP A 312 -2.89 -13.45 6.35
C ASP A 312 -2.75 -11.92 6.39
N PRO A 313 -3.22 -11.21 5.34
CA PRO A 313 -3.14 -9.76 5.26
C PRO A 313 -3.90 -9.02 6.38
N PRO A 314 -3.42 -7.87 6.87
CA PRO A 314 -2.09 -7.29 6.66
C PRO A 314 -1.03 -7.95 7.55
N SER A 315 0.09 -8.34 6.98
CA SER A 315 1.17 -9.07 7.68
C SER A 315 2.59 -8.60 7.33
N LEU A 316 2.75 -7.69 6.38
CA LEU A 316 4.02 -7.07 6.02
C LEU A 316 4.02 -5.58 6.37
N PHE A 317 5.03 -5.14 7.13
CA PHE A 317 5.25 -3.74 7.46
C PHE A 317 6.71 -3.37 7.13
N THR A 318 6.90 -2.45 6.22
CA THR A 318 8.22 -2.06 5.72
C THR A 318 8.26 -0.58 5.35
N PRO A 319 9.38 0.13 5.62
CA PRO A 319 9.58 1.51 5.23
C PRO A 319 10.16 1.63 3.81
N LEU A 320 9.81 0.73 2.89
CA LEU A 320 10.49 0.53 1.60
C LEU A 320 10.67 1.82 0.79
N ASP A 321 9.68 2.71 0.79
CA ASP A 321 9.71 3.93 -0.03
C ASP A 321 10.68 4.98 0.53
N PHE A 322 10.81 5.10 1.84
CA PHE A 322 11.70 6.10 2.47
C PHE A 322 13.03 5.51 2.96
N GLY A 323 13.06 4.22 3.26
CA GLY A 323 14.29 3.54 3.65
C GLY A 323 14.76 3.85 5.07
N LEU A 324 13.85 3.87 6.05
CA LEU A 324 14.18 4.13 7.45
C LEU A 324 14.85 2.94 8.12
N VAL A 325 16.03 3.15 8.68
CA VAL A 325 16.71 2.22 9.60
C VAL A 325 16.15 2.40 11.02
N GLY A 326 15.93 1.29 11.74
CA GLY A 326 15.32 1.28 13.08
C GLY A 326 13.79 1.26 13.06
N PHE A 327 13.15 1.23 11.90
CA PHE A 327 11.69 1.16 11.74
C PHE A 327 11.12 -0.15 12.29
N SER A 328 11.77 -1.27 11.98
CA SER A 328 11.25 -2.62 12.19
C SER A 328 10.91 -2.90 13.65
N PHE A 329 11.81 -2.57 14.57
CA PHE A 329 11.62 -2.82 16.00
C PHE A 329 10.43 -2.04 16.57
N ALA A 330 10.41 -0.72 16.35
CA ALA A 330 9.33 0.14 16.85
C ALA A 330 7.98 -0.23 16.24
N CYS A 331 7.95 -0.50 14.93
CA CYS A 331 6.75 -0.95 14.24
C CYS A 331 6.28 -2.32 14.77
N GLY A 332 7.20 -3.26 15.01
CA GLY A 332 6.90 -4.58 15.54
C GLY A 332 6.24 -4.53 16.92
N LEU A 333 6.71 -3.65 17.82
CA LEU A 333 6.05 -3.39 19.10
C LEU A 333 4.62 -2.88 18.91
N GLY A 334 4.43 -1.91 18.02
CA GLY A 334 3.10 -1.37 17.70
C GLY A 334 2.15 -2.43 17.13
N VAL A 335 2.64 -3.27 16.21
CA VAL A 335 1.86 -4.39 15.65
C VAL A 335 1.48 -5.39 16.74
N LYS A 336 2.41 -5.74 17.64
CA LYS A 336 2.14 -6.68 18.73
C LYS A 336 1.11 -6.16 19.74
N ILE A 337 1.15 -4.87 20.04
CA ILE A 337 0.14 -4.22 20.89
C ILE A 337 -1.24 -4.21 20.21
N ALA A 338 -1.29 -3.87 18.92
CA ALA A 338 -2.54 -3.81 18.15
C ALA A 338 -3.13 -5.21 17.84
N ARG A 339 -2.29 -6.23 17.73
CA ARG A 339 -2.66 -7.62 17.39
C ARG A 339 -1.96 -8.58 18.33
N PRO A 340 -2.38 -8.67 19.60
CA PRO A 340 -1.72 -9.48 20.62
C PRO A 340 -1.79 -10.99 20.34
N ASP A 341 -2.74 -11.43 19.55
CA ASP A 341 -2.98 -12.81 19.10
C ASP A 341 -1.97 -13.28 18.04
N ARG A 342 -1.22 -12.37 17.39
CA ARG A 342 -0.27 -12.70 16.32
C ARG A 342 1.16 -12.84 16.81
N PRO A 343 1.92 -13.82 16.30
CA PRO A 343 3.38 -13.74 16.31
C PRO A 343 3.84 -12.54 15.48
N VAL A 344 4.80 -11.77 16.01
CA VAL A 344 5.41 -10.64 15.31
C VAL A 344 6.91 -10.85 15.26
N ILE A 345 7.47 -10.81 14.07
CA ILE A 345 8.88 -11.00 13.83
C ILE A 345 9.44 -9.69 13.22
N SER A 346 10.43 -9.12 13.93
CA SER A 346 11.15 -7.95 13.46
C SER A 346 12.50 -8.36 12.89
N LEU A 347 12.73 -8.10 11.61
CA LEU A 347 14.00 -8.32 10.92
C LEU A 347 14.69 -6.97 10.75
N MET A 348 15.89 -6.85 11.35
CA MET A 348 16.69 -5.61 11.41
C MET A 348 18.03 -5.80 10.70
#